data_2bf6c952d3c591f748e98973863b5053
#
_entry.id   2bf6c952d3c591f748e98973863b5053
#
_cell.length_a   1.000
_cell.length_b   1.000
_cell.length_c   1.000
_cell.angle_alpha   90.00
_cell.angle_beta   90.00
_cell.angle_gamma   90.00
#
_symmetry.space_group_name_H-M   'P 1'
#
loop_
_entity.id
_entity.type
_entity.pdbx_description
1 polymer ?
#
loop_
_entity_poly.entity_id
_entity_poly.type
_entity_poly.pdbx_seq_one_letter_code
_entity_poly.pdbx_strand_id
1 'polypeptide(L)'
;MERAGGEVHLFSVDEPMDKAFLSECTGIVFGSPTYMATSHWRITQWLLEESGDLSLAGKLGGGFATAHYAQGGSDSAILSMLGILLVKGMLVYSGGSAFGQPFIHHGPVALDAVGNHFEESKAMFEIFGQRFAEKALELAGK
;
A
#
# COMPACT_ATOMS: atom_id res chain seq x y z
N MET A 1 -10.78 -4.03 -3.38
CA MET A 1 -10.80 -4.69 -2.05
C MET A 1 -12.24 -5.04 -1.63
N GLU A 2 -13.15 -4.10 -1.55
CA GLU A 2 -14.57 -4.36 -1.18
C GLU A 2 -15.23 -5.41 -2.08
N ARG A 3 -15.01 -5.36 -3.40
CA ARG A 3 -15.53 -6.38 -4.35
C ARG A 3 -15.05 -7.81 -4.05
N ALA A 4 -13.95 -7.96 -3.32
CA ALA A 4 -13.45 -9.26 -2.84
C ALA A 4 -14.03 -9.67 -1.48
N GLY A 5 -14.97 -8.89 -0.93
CA GLY A 5 -15.64 -9.17 0.34
C GLY A 5 -14.95 -8.61 1.58
N GLY A 6 -13.96 -7.74 1.42
CA GLY A 6 -13.29 -7.06 2.53
C GLY A 6 -14.02 -5.78 2.93
N GLU A 7 -14.09 -5.51 4.23
CA GLU A 7 -14.42 -4.18 4.75
C GLU A 7 -13.18 -3.29 4.58
N VAL A 8 -13.35 -2.09 4.02
CA VAL A 8 -12.23 -1.21 3.66
C VAL A 8 -12.48 0.20 4.17
N HIS A 9 -11.53 0.73 4.93
CA HIS A 9 -11.51 2.13 5.33
C HIS A 9 -10.31 2.85 4.71
N LEU A 10 -10.53 4.08 4.27
CA LEU A 10 -9.49 4.95 3.74
C LEU A 10 -9.20 6.06 4.76
N PHE A 11 -7.93 6.22 5.09
CA PHE A 11 -7.46 7.26 6.01
C PHE A 11 -6.39 8.13 5.35
N SER A 12 -6.36 9.41 5.73
CA SER A 12 -5.22 10.29 5.51
C SER A 12 -4.32 10.26 6.74
N VAL A 13 -3.00 10.24 6.55
CA VAL A 13 -2.03 10.33 7.67
C VAL A 13 -2.06 11.68 8.39
N ASP A 14 -2.73 12.68 7.81
CA ASP A 14 -2.88 14.02 8.40
C ASP A 14 -4.23 14.19 9.12
N GLU A 15 -5.06 13.16 9.17
CA GLU A 15 -6.37 13.16 9.79
C GLU A 15 -6.46 12.14 10.93
N PRO A 16 -7.36 12.34 11.91
CA PRO A 16 -7.60 11.34 12.94
C PRO A 16 -8.04 10.01 12.32
N MET A 17 -7.39 8.92 12.73
CA MET A 17 -7.69 7.57 12.26
C MET A 17 -8.44 6.76 13.30
N ASP A 18 -9.33 5.87 12.84
CA ASP A 18 -9.97 4.89 13.70
C ASP A 18 -8.95 3.81 14.12
N LYS A 19 -8.35 4.01 15.30
CA LYS A 19 -7.36 3.09 15.85
C LYS A 19 -7.94 1.71 16.19
N ALA A 20 -9.23 1.64 16.53
CA ALA A 20 -9.87 0.35 16.79
C ALA A 20 -9.94 -0.46 15.50
N PHE A 21 -10.41 0.13 14.41
CA PHE A 21 -10.41 -0.51 13.09
C PHE A 21 -8.98 -0.91 12.66
N LEU A 22 -8.01 -0.01 12.80
CA LEU A 22 -6.61 -0.29 12.44
C LEU A 22 -6.01 -1.42 13.27
N SER A 23 -6.39 -1.57 14.53
CA SER A 23 -5.93 -2.66 15.40
C SER A 23 -6.54 -4.01 15.00
N GLU A 24 -7.78 -4.01 14.51
CA GLU A 24 -8.52 -5.23 14.16
C GLU A 24 -8.33 -5.65 12.68
N CYS A 25 -7.99 -4.73 11.79
CA CYS A 25 -7.82 -5.04 10.38
C CYS A 25 -6.70 -6.08 10.14
N THR A 26 -6.89 -6.93 9.13
CA THR A 26 -5.92 -7.98 8.77
C THR A 26 -4.79 -7.44 7.89
N GLY A 27 -5.03 -6.36 7.16
CA GLY A 27 -4.03 -5.79 6.27
C GLY A 27 -4.14 -4.28 6.11
N ILE A 28 -3.03 -3.64 5.79
CA ILE A 28 -2.93 -2.19 5.56
C ILE A 28 -2.11 -1.94 4.30
N VAL A 29 -2.63 -1.09 3.43
CA VAL A 29 -1.91 -0.61 2.25
C VAL A 29 -1.54 0.86 2.44
N PHE A 30 -0.27 1.17 2.26
CA PHE A 30 0.25 2.53 2.35
C PHE A 30 0.43 3.12 0.96
N GLY A 31 -0.14 4.31 0.75
CA GLY A 31 -0.01 5.04 -0.50
C GLY A 31 0.75 6.34 -0.33
N SER A 32 1.64 6.66 -1.26
CA SER A 32 2.43 7.89 -1.20
C SER A 32 2.70 8.47 -2.57
N PRO A 33 2.72 9.81 -2.72
CA PRO A 33 3.43 10.40 -3.84
C PRO A 33 4.93 10.10 -3.73
N THR A 34 5.61 10.16 -4.87
CA THR A 34 7.07 10.02 -4.94
C THR A 34 7.73 11.37 -4.83
N TYR A 35 8.52 11.58 -3.78
CA TYR A 35 9.33 12.76 -3.58
C TYR A 35 10.81 12.40 -3.44
N MET A 36 11.66 12.87 -4.36
CA MET A 36 13.10 12.60 -4.34
C MET A 36 13.42 11.11 -4.20
N ALA A 37 12.70 10.27 -4.97
CA ALA A 37 12.81 8.80 -4.97
C ALA A 37 12.46 8.13 -3.62
N THR A 38 11.71 8.80 -2.75
CA THR A 38 11.24 8.24 -1.48
C THR A 38 9.75 8.52 -1.25
N SER A 39 9.15 7.86 -0.29
CA SER A 39 7.79 8.16 0.15
C SER A 39 7.73 9.52 0.85
N HIS A 40 6.53 10.09 0.90
CA HIS A 40 6.30 11.32 1.67
C HIS A 40 6.67 11.10 3.14
N TRP A 41 7.39 12.04 3.72
CA TRP A 41 7.94 11.94 5.09
C TRP A 41 6.88 11.65 6.16
N ARG A 42 5.64 12.14 5.98
CA ARG A 42 4.53 11.87 6.91
C ARG A 42 4.20 10.38 7.04
N ILE A 43 4.33 9.59 5.98
CA ILE A 43 4.13 8.12 6.06
C ILE A 43 5.19 7.52 6.98
N THR A 44 6.45 7.91 6.78
CA THR A 44 7.56 7.46 7.65
C THR A 44 7.34 7.89 9.09
N GLN A 45 6.99 9.15 9.32
CA GLN A 45 6.71 9.68 10.66
C GLN A 45 5.58 8.90 11.33
N TRP A 46 4.46 8.71 10.64
CA TRP A 46 3.33 7.96 11.17
C TRP A 46 3.73 6.53 11.57
N LEU A 47 4.46 5.84 10.70
CA LEU A 47 4.94 4.49 10.97
C LEU A 47 5.91 4.41 12.15
N LEU A 48 6.75 5.42 12.36
CA LEU A 48 7.75 5.42 13.42
C LEU A 48 7.19 5.91 14.76
N GLU A 49 6.38 6.96 14.74
CA GLU A 49 6.01 7.72 15.94
C GLU A 49 4.56 7.46 16.39
N GLU A 50 3.62 7.29 15.44
CA GLU A 50 2.19 7.29 15.73
C GLU A 50 1.56 5.89 15.72
N SER A 51 2.21 4.91 15.10
CA SER A 51 1.70 3.53 15.02
C SER A 51 2.11 2.63 16.19
N GLY A 52 2.79 3.18 17.20
CA GLY A 52 3.42 2.38 18.25
C GLY A 52 2.44 1.58 19.14
N ASP A 53 1.22 2.06 19.29
CA ASP A 53 0.13 1.40 20.02
C ASP A 53 -0.71 0.46 19.15
N LEU A 54 -0.42 0.37 17.86
CA LEU A 54 -1.07 -0.55 16.93
C LEU A 54 -0.27 -1.84 16.79
N SER A 55 -0.93 -2.98 16.93
CA SER A 55 -0.31 -4.28 16.71
C SER A 55 -0.17 -4.56 15.21
N LEU A 56 0.89 -4.03 14.58
CA LEU A 56 1.15 -4.19 13.15
C LEU A 56 1.77 -5.54 12.80
N ALA A 57 2.50 -6.15 13.73
CA ALA A 57 3.15 -7.45 13.51
C ALA A 57 2.14 -8.54 13.10
N GLY A 58 2.48 -9.28 12.06
CA GLY A 58 1.63 -10.34 11.51
C GLY A 58 0.52 -9.88 10.56
N LYS A 59 0.24 -8.57 10.48
CA LYS A 59 -0.70 -8.04 9.48
C LYS A 59 -0.09 -8.05 8.08
N LEU A 60 -0.94 -8.16 7.06
CA LEU A 60 -0.53 -7.99 5.67
C LEU A 60 -0.20 -6.52 5.40
N GLY A 61 0.95 -6.24 4.83
CA GLY A 61 1.40 -4.91 4.46
C GLY A 61 1.60 -4.78 2.95
N GLY A 62 1.14 -3.70 2.35
CA GLY A 62 1.40 -3.39 0.95
C GLY A 62 1.69 -1.91 0.74
N GLY A 63 2.18 -1.58 -0.44
CA GLY A 63 2.47 -0.20 -0.80
C GLY A 63 2.13 0.12 -2.24
N PHE A 64 1.80 1.38 -2.51
CA PHE A 64 1.71 1.93 -3.86
C PHE A 64 2.28 3.34 -3.91
N ALA A 65 2.62 3.80 -5.11
CA ALA A 65 3.06 5.16 -5.29
C ALA A 65 2.38 5.85 -6.47
N THR A 66 2.31 7.18 -6.40
CA THR A 66 2.10 8.03 -7.57
C THR A 66 3.42 8.71 -7.93
N ALA A 67 3.66 8.94 -9.21
CA ALA A 67 4.84 9.64 -9.70
C ALA A 67 4.52 10.49 -10.91
N HIS A 68 5.27 11.55 -11.10
CA HIS A 68 5.13 12.40 -12.28
C HIS A 68 5.83 11.79 -13.50
N TYR A 69 6.99 11.15 -13.31
CA TYR A 69 7.78 10.55 -14.38
C TYR A 69 7.95 9.04 -14.18
N ALA A 70 8.01 8.30 -15.30
CA ALA A 70 8.25 6.86 -15.28
C ALA A 70 9.59 6.49 -14.58
N GLN A 71 10.61 7.34 -14.74
CA GLN A 71 11.91 7.18 -14.07
C GLN A 71 12.02 8.10 -12.83
N GLY A 72 10.93 8.32 -12.14
CA GLY A 72 10.86 9.24 -10.99
C GLY A 72 11.26 8.63 -9.64
N GLY A 73 11.61 7.35 -9.61
CA GLY A 73 11.96 6.66 -8.36
C GLY A 73 10.78 6.13 -7.57
N SER A 74 9.64 5.88 -8.23
CA SER A 74 8.44 5.34 -7.61
C SER A 74 8.65 3.98 -6.94
N ASP A 75 9.44 3.09 -7.54
CA ASP A 75 9.81 1.82 -6.92
C ASP A 75 10.60 2.02 -5.64
N SER A 76 11.54 2.98 -5.63
CA SER A 76 12.29 3.33 -4.42
C SER A 76 11.38 3.90 -3.33
N ALA A 77 10.38 4.70 -3.70
CA ALA A 77 9.39 5.20 -2.75
C ALA A 77 8.56 4.06 -2.13
N ILE A 78 8.11 3.09 -2.94
CA ILE A 78 7.43 1.90 -2.44
C ILE A 78 8.34 1.10 -1.52
N LEU A 79 9.56 0.79 -1.95
CA LEU A 79 10.53 0.00 -1.17
C LEU A 79 10.88 0.67 0.15
N SER A 80 10.93 2.01 0.21
CA SER A 80 11.16 2.73 1.46
C SER A 80 10.06 2.47 2.50
N MET A 81 8.79 2.40 2.06
CA MET A 81 7.67 2.03 2.93
C MET A 81 7.75 0.54 3.32
N LEU A 82 7.90 -0.35 2.33
CA LEU A 82 7.94 -1.80 2.57
C LEU A 82 9.05 -2.19 3.53
N GLY A 83 10.22 -1.53 3.48
CA GLY A 83 11.31 -1.74 4.42
C GLY A 83 10.90 -1.46 5.87
N ILE A 84 10.14 -0.39 6.11
CA ILE A 84 9.63 -0.09 7.46
C ILE A 84 8.58 -1.11 7.89
N LEU A 85 7.69 -1.54 6.98
CA LEU A 85 6.67 -2.55 7.29
C LEU A 85 7.31 -3.87 7.72
N LEU A 86 8.41 -4.30 7.06
CA LEU A 86 9.17 -5.48 7.46
C LEU A 86 9.77 -5.32 8.87
N VAL A 87 10.34 -4.15 9.20
CA VAL A 87 10.86 -3.87 10.55
C VAL A 87 9.74 -3.92 11.60
N LYS A 88 8.51 -3.50 11.25
CA LYS A 88 7.33 -3.60 12.11
C LYS A 88 6.77 -5.04 12.22
N GLY A 89 7.37 -6.03 11.54
CA GLY A 89 6.94 -7.42 11.58
C GLY A 89 5.72 -7.73 10.70
N MET A 90 5.39 -6.87 9.76
CA MET A 90 4.30 -7.12 8.81
C MET A 90 4.71 -8.14 7.73
N LEU A 91 3.74 -8.84 7.18
CA LEU A 91 3.89 -9.72 6.02
C LEU A 91 3.73 -8.88 4.75
N VAL A 92 4.82 -8.58 4.06
CA VAL A 92 4.78 -7.70 2.89
C VAL A 92 4.27 -8.44 1.65
N TYR A 93 3.31 -7.84 0.96
CA TYR A 93 2.69 -8.39 -0.24
C TYR A 93 2.46 -7.33 -1.31
N SER A 94 2.98 -7.58 -2.51
CA SER A 94 2.92 -6.64 -3.64
C SER A 94 1.82 -6.95 -4.66
N GLY A 95 1.09 -8.05 -4.49
CA GLY A 95 0.21 -8.58 -5.53
C GLY A 95 0.92 -9.45 -6.56
N GLY A 96 2.25 -9.43 -6.59
CA GLY A 96 3.15 -10.34 -7.29
C GLY A 96 3.03 -10.43 -8.81
N SER A 97 4.15 -10.36 -9.51
CA SER A 97 4.21 -10.57 -10.97
C SER A 97 3.99 -12.03 -11.37
N ALA A 98 4.22 -12.97 -10.45
CA ALA A 98 4.00 -14.40 -10.69
C ALA A 98 2.53 -14.78 -10.94
N PHE A 99 1.59 -13.92 -10.55
CA PHE A 99 0.16 -14.11 -10.84
C PHE A 99 -0.26 -13.61 -12.24
N GLY A 100 0.70 -13.26 -13.10
CA GLY A 100 0.45 -12.79 -14.47
C GLY A 100 0.12 -11.29 -14.54
N GLN A 101 -0.45 -10.90 -15.67
CA GLN A 101 -0.80 -9.50 -15.95
C GLN A 101 -1.85 -8.94 -14.96
N PRO A 102 -1.71 -7.64 -14.59
CA PRO A 102 -0.53 -6.81 -14.78
C PRO A 102 0.64 -7.29 -13.92
N PHE A 103 1.86 -7.16 -14.45
CA PHE A 103 3.06 -7.55 -13.69
C PHE A 103 3.40 -6.49 -12.64
N ILE A 104 2.91 -6.69 -11.43
CA ILE A 104 3.19 -5.82 -10.30
C ILE A 104 4.43 -6.34 -9.56
N HIS A 105 5.47 -5.52 -9.44
CA HIS A 105 6.71 -5.93 -8.78
C HIS A 105 6.70 -5.62 -7.28
N HIS A 106 6.87 -4.36 -6.90
CA HIS A 106 6.90 -3.95 -5.48
C HIS A 106 5.55 -3.43 -4.99
N GLY A 107 4.73 -2.96 -5.90
CA GLY A 107 3.41 -2.40 -5.73
C GLY A 107 3.00 -1.62 -6.98
N PRO A 108 1.73 -1.28 -7.16
CA PRO A 108 1.30 -0.53 -8.34
C PRO A 108 1.77 0.92 -8.28
N VAL A 109 2.03 1.47 -9.46
CA VAL A 109 2.41 2.88 -9.64
C VAL A 109 1.44 3.55 -10.59
N ALA A 110 0.94 4.73 -10.21
CA ALA A 110 0.20 5.60 -11.10
C ALA A 110 1.08 6.78 -11.55
N LEU A 111 1.14 7.03 -12.86
CA LEU A 111 1.94 8.09 -13.45
C LEU A 111 1.05 9.26 -13.90
N ASP A 112 1.52 10.48 -13.67
CA ASP A 112 0.87 11.72 -14.08
C ASP A 112 1.80 12.58 -14.97
N ALA A 113 2.52 11.94 -15.87
CA ALA A 113 3.59 12.59 -16.63
C ALA A 113 3.09 13.59 -17.69
N VAL A 114 2.00 13.29 -18.41
CA VAL A 114 1.45 14.12 -19.47
C VAL A 114 -0.06 13.86 -19.57
N GLY A 115 -0.83 14.54 -18.74
CA GLY A 115 -2.28 14.56 -18.85
C GLY A 115 -2.99 13.26 -18.47
N ASN A 116 -3.49 13.18 -17.27
CA ASN A 116 -4.48 12.20 -16.79
C ASN A 116 -4.11 10.71 -16.86
N HIS A 117 -2.85 10.36 -16.72
CA HIS A 117 -2.38 8.97 -16.74
C HIS A 117 -2.85 8.13 -15.55
N PHE A 118 -3.39 8.74 -14.49
CA PHE A 118 -4.00 7.99 -13.40
C PHE A 118 -5.16 7.09 -13.87
N GLU A 119 -5.92 7.53 -14.87
CA GLU A 119 -7.00 6.72 -15.44
C GLU A 119 -6.50 5.41 -16.05
N GLU A 120 -5.36 5.43 -16.73
CA GLU A 120 -4.73 4.25 -17.31
C GLU A 120 -4.25 3.25 -16.26
N SER A 121 -3.94 3.73 -15.05
CA SER A 121 -3.47 2.90 -13.94
C SER A 121 -4.59 2.21 -13.15
N LYS A 122 -5.85 2.64 -13.29
CA LYS A 122 -6.98 2.11 -12.49
C LYS A 122 -7.09 0.60 -12.53
N ALA A 123 -7.02 -0.01 -13.70
CA ALA A 123 -7.13 -1.45 -13.84
C ALA A 123 -6.04 -2.20 -13.05
N MET A 124 -4.81 -1.68 -13.03
CA MET A 124 -3.72 -2.24 -12.23
C MET A 124 -4.01 -2.14 -10.73
N PHE A 125 -4.51 -0.99 -10.27
CA PHE A 125 -4.86 -0.79 -8.87
C PHE A 125 -6.05 -1.65 -8.43
N GLU A 126 -7.05 -1.84 -9.30
CA GLU A 126 -8.18 -2.73 -9.02
C GLU A 126 -7.70 -4.18 -8.82
N ILE A 127 -6.83 -4.69 -9.70
CA ILE A 127 -6.28 -6.04 -9.60
C ILE A 127 -5.37 -6.18 -8.37
N PHE A 128 -4.53 -5.19 -8.08
CA PHE A 128 -3.75 -5.17 -6.86
C PHE A 128 -4.65 -5.23 -5.62
N GLY A 129 -5.67 -4.36 -5.57
CA GLY A 129 -6.62 -4.32 -4.47
C GLY A 129 -7.38 -5.64 -4.28
N GLN A 130 -7.75 -6.31 -5.37
CA GLN A 130 -8.37 -7.62 -5.31
C GLN A 130 -7.41 -8.67 -4.73
N ARG A 131 -6.21 -8.81 -5.31
CA ARG A 131 -5.19 -9.77 -4.85
C ARG A 131 -4.80 -9.55 -3.39
N PHE A 132 -4.68 -8.28 -2.97
CA PHE A 132 -4.37 -7.94 -1.59
C PHE A 132 -5.50 -8.33 -0.64
N ALA A 133 -6.76 -8.05 -0.99
CA ALA A 133 -7.90 -8.41 -0.17
C ALA A 133 -8.08 -9.93 -0.04
N GLU A 134 -7.94 -10.68 -1.15
CA GLU A 134 -7.98 -12.14 -1.15
C GLU A 134 -6.91 -12.72 -0.20
N LYS A 135 -5.68 -12.20 -0.25
CA LYS A 135 -4.61 -12.62 0.65
C LYS A 135 -4.88 -12.25 2.11
N ALA A 136 -5.44 -11.06 2.36
CA ALA A 136 -5.82 -10.65 3.72
C ALA A 136 -6.92 -11.54 4.30
N LEU A 137 -7.93 -11.89 3.50
CA LEU A 137 -9.01 -12.81 3.91
C LEU A 137 -8.48 -14.21 4.18
N GLU A 138 -7.58 -14.72 3.33
CA GLU A 138 -6.90 -16.01 3.56
C GLU A 138 -6.18 -16.02 4.92
N LEU A 139 -5.43 -14.95 5.24
CA LEU A 139 -4.73 -14.82 6.52
C LEU A 139 -5.70 -14.71 7.71
N ALA A 140 -6.86 -14.12 7.50
CA ALA A 140 -7.93 -14.05 8.52
C ALA A 140 -8.68 -15.38 8.70
N GLY A 141 -8.38 -16.41 7.92
CA GLY A 141 -9.09 -17.70 7.97
C GLY A 141 -10.53 -17.64 7.39
N LYS A 142 -10.75 -16.75 6.43
CA LYS A 142 -12.05 -16.51 5.79
C LYS A 142 -12.04 -16.89 4.32
#